data_fdb359db73afceac881d92da6bf3e357
#
_entry.id   fdb359db73afceac881d92da6bf3e357
#
_cell.length_a   1.000
_cell.length_b   1.000
_cell.length_c   1.000
_cell.angle_alpha   90.00
_cell.angle_beta   90.00
_cell.angle_gamma   90.00
#
_symmetry.space_group_name_H-M   'P 1'
#
loop_
_entity.id
_entity.type
_entity.pdbx_description
1 polymer ?
#
loop_
_entity_poly.entity_id
_entity_poly.type
_entity_poly.pdbx_seq_one_letter_code
_entity_poly.pdbx_strand_id
1 'polypeptide(L)'
;GIGKFGQWHTDSDLVEQDNNALLLKNDLPEGDYRIDTYKIHDNIGMWLDKSCLQYFGSTAAPSILSFYPGLGVKRDVRSEPEITNYALRGLLSVEYLITTPEKRESFEDEADAGWTYLADVDGYTLYHNDNYVPMGFTYDYYVTKATYEASVKTLRSNLLLRTLVLEDEDVKAYGQYLTELPDAMLDDLHYDSYTQDCADRRAHSCSLFQMNNAGFHAEITLEKQNLVFFSVPYDDGFTAYVNGEKADICLLYTSDA
;
A
#
# COMPACT_ATOMS: atom_id res chain seq x y z
N GLY A 1 26.34 -27.16 -15.03
CA GLY A 1 25.17 -26.86 -14.25
C GLY A 1 24.04 -26.46 -15.21
N ILE A 2 22.98 -27.29 -15.27
CA ILE A 2 21.80 -27.03 -16.11
C ILE A 2 20.96 -26.04 -15.30
N GLY A 3 20.86 -24.79 -15.79
CA GLY A 3 19.97 -23.80 -15.22
C GLY A 3 18.52 -24.27 -15.31
N LYS A 4 17.77 -24.19 -14.23
CA LYS A 4 16.32 -24.37 -14.24
C LYS A 4 15.74 -23.22 -15.06
N PHE A 5 15.32 -23.49 -16.27
CA PHE A 5 14.46 -22.59 -17.04
C PHE A 5 13.13 -22.47 -16.28
N GLY A 6 12.64 -21.23 -16.12
CA GLY A 6 11.35 -20.99 -15.51
C GLY A 6 10.25 -21.78 -16.24
N GLN A 7 9.18 -22.13 -15.53
CA GLN A 7 8.01 -22.74 -16.13
C GLN A 7 7.46 -21.80 -17.20
N TRP A 8 7.53 -22.22 -18.44
CA TRP A 8 6.85 -21.57 -19.56
C TRP A 8 5.38 -21.95 -19.44
N HIS A 9 4.52 -20.98 -19.17
CA HIS A 9 3.10 -21.16 -19.34
C HIS A 9 2.82 -21.33 -20.84
N THR A 10 1.92 -22.22 -21.18
CA THR A 10 1.46 -22.35 -22.56
C THR A 10 0.56 -21.15 -22.90
N ASP A 11 0.50 -20.75 -24.17
CA ASP A 11 -0.39 -19.65 -24.59
C ASP A 11 -1.85 -19.93 -24.19
N SER A 12 -2.29 -21.19 -24.14
CA SER A 12 -3.62 -21.59 -23.69
C SER A 12 -3.86 -21.31 -22.21
N ASP A 13 -2.86 -21.52 -21.34
CA ASP A 13 -2.98 -21.31 -19.90
C ASP A 13 -3.10 -19.82 -19.59
N LEU A 14 -2.37 -18.97 -20.32
CA LEU A 14 -2.44 -17.51 -20.19
C LEU A 14 -3.81 -16.98 -20.63
N VAL A 15 -4.33 -17.45 -21.76
CA VAL A 15 -5.67 -17.06 -22.24
C VAL A 15 -6.78 -17.46 -21.27
N GLU A 16 -6.66 -18.64 -20.64
CA GLU A 16 -7.61 -19.07 -19.62
C GLU A 16 -7.52 -18.17 -18.36
N GLN A 17 -6.33 -17.87 -17.89
CA GLN A 17 -6.11 -16.96 -16.75
C GLN A 17 -6.65 -15.56 -17.04
N ASP A 18 -6.43 -15.02 -18.23
CA ASP A 18 -6.93 -13.71 -18.63
C ASP A 18 -8.47 -13.68 -18.67
N ASN A 19 -9.10 -14.75 -19.22
CA ASN A 19 -10.56 -14.87 -19.23
C ASN A 19 -11.15 -14.96 -17.83
N ASN A 20 -10.51 -15.74 -16.94
CA ASN A 20 -10.93 -15.89 -15.55
C ASN A 20 -10.77 -14.57 -14.78
N ALA A 21 -9.72 -13.80 -15.04
CA ALA A 21 -9.54 -12.47 -14.45
C ALA A 21 -10.66 -11.49 -14.89
N LEU A 22 -11.09 -11.53 -16.14
CA LEU A 22 -12.19 -10.71 -16.63
C LEU A 22 -13.54 -11.09 -15.98
N LEU A 23 -13.76 -12.37 -15.67
CA LEU A 23 -14.93 -12.82 -14.92
C LEU A 23 -14.87 -12.33 -13.48
N LEU A 24 -13.73 -12.54 -12.81
CA LEU A 24 -13.50 -12.11 -11.42
C LEU A 24 -13.72 -10.61 -11.23
N LYS A 25 -13.41 -9.77 -12.24
CA LYS A 25 -13.66 -8.33 -12.20
C LYS A 25 -15.11 -7.98 -11.86
N ASN A 26 -16.07 -8.77 -12.32
CA ASN A 26 -17.49 -8.52 -12.08
C ASN A 26 -17.93 -8.94 -10.67
N ASP A 27 -17.15 -9.80 -10.01
CA ASP A 27 -17.44 -10.31 -8.67
C ASP A 27 -16.71 -9.57 -7.55
N LEU A 28 -15.72 -8.73 -7.91
CA LEU A 28 -15.04 -7.86 -6.94
C LEU A 28 -15.96 -6.71 -6.52
N PRO A 29 -15.95 -6.34 -5.23
CA PRO A 29 -16.69 -5.17 -4.76
C PRO A 29 -16.27 -3.89 -5.48
N GLU A 30 -17.22 -2.98 -5.70
CA GLU A 30 -16.93 -1.64 -6.20
C GLU A 30 -16.14 -0.84 -5.15
N GLY A 31 -15.28 0.08 -5.60
CA GLY A 31 -14.50 0.97 -4.72
C GLY A 31 -13.08 1.21 -5.22
N ASP A 32 -12.48 2.27 -4.70
CA ASP A 32 -11.10 2.65 -4.97
C ASP A 32 -10.16 2.11 -3.87
N TYR A 33 -9.87 0.84 -3.95
CA TYR A 33 -8.93 0.11 -3.10
C TYR A 33 -7.82 -0.51 -3.95
N ARG A 34 -6.72 -0.88 -3.32
CA ARG A 34 -5.69 -1.71 -3.95
C ARG A 34 -5.92 -3.18 -3.68
N ILE A 35 -5.44 -3.99 -4.60
CA ILE A 35 -5.33 -5.43 -4.44
C ILE A 35 -3.87 -5.84 -4.28
N ASP A 36 -3.66 -7.00 -3.72
CA ASP A 36 -2.39 -7.71 -3.76
C ASP A 36 -2.59 -9.08 -4.41
N THR A 37 -1.49 -9.70 -4.82
CA THR A 37 -1.52 -11.03 -5.42
C THR A 37 -0.45 -11.90 -4.79
N TYR A 38 -0.67 -13.21 -4.76
CA TYR A 38 0.28 -14.15 -4.22
C TYR A 38 0.55 -15.28 -5.22
N LYS A 39 1.80 -15.30 -5.73
CA LYS A 39 2.33 -16.34 -6.64
C LYS A 39 1.43 -16.64 -7.84
N ILE A 40 0.81 -15.62 -8.41
CA ILE A 40 0.01 -15.72 -9.63
C ILE A 40 0.58 -14.79 -10.71
N HIS A 41 -0.09 -14.75 -11.88
CA HIS A 41 0.34 -13.97 -13.03
C HIS A 41 0.52 -12.48 -12.67
N ASP A 42 1.65 -11.91 -13.12
CA ASP A 42 1.92 -10.48 -12.99
C ASP A 42 0.89 -9.65 -13.77
N ASN A 43 0.60 -8.45 -13.29
CA ASN A 43 -0.31 -7.50 -13.94
C ASN A 43 -1.78 -7.93 -14.01
N ILE A 44 -2.22 -8.91 -13.22
CA ILE A 44 -3.64 -9.25 -13.12
C ILE A 44 -4.50 -8.03 -12.74
N GLY A 45 -3.94 -7.08 -11.99
CA GLY A 45 -4.57 -5.81 -11.67
C GLY A 45 -5.04 -5.02 -12.89
N MET A 46 -4.33 -5.12 -14.03
CA MET A 46 -4.72 -4.46 -15.28
C MET A 46 -6.04 -5.04 -15.83
N TRP A 47 -6.23 -6.35 -15.75
CA TRP A 47 -7.46 -7.03 -16.16
C TRP A 47 -8.63 -6.73 -15.23
N LEU A 48 -8.32 -6.57 -13.93
CA LEU A 48 -9.31 -6.26 -12.90
C LEU A 48 -9.64 -4.77 -12.80
N ASP A 49 -8.91 -3.91 -13.53
CA ASP A 49 -9.03 -2.45 -13.41
C ASP A 49 -8.82 -1.98 -11.97
N LYS A 50 -7.83 -2.58 -11.31
CA LYS A 50 -7.46 -2.29 -9.92
C LYS A 50 -5.96 -2.03 -9.82
N SER A 51 -5.58 -1.06 -8.99
CA SER A 51 -4.19 -0.88 -8.61
C SER A 51 -3.72 -2.10 -7.83
N CYS A 52 -2.61 -2.70 -8.27
CA CYS A 52 -2.02 -3.89 -7.64
C CYS A 52 -0.68 -3.54 -6.99
N LEU A 53 -0.42 -4.13 -5.83
CA LEU A 53 0.84 -3.96 -5.12
C LEU A 53 2.00 -4.62 -5.87
N GLN A 54 1.75 -5.79 -6.43
CA GLN A 54 2.70 -6.46 -7.32
C GLN A 54 2.52 -5.97 -8.75
N TYR A 55 3.62 -5.58 -9.36
CA TYR A 55 3.60 -4.95 -10.67
C TYR A 55 4.85 -5.33 -11.48
N PHE A 56 4.63 -5.64 -12.75
CA PHE A 56 5.68 -5.81 -13.74
C PHE A 56 5.55 -4.73 -14.82
N GLY A 57 6.57 -3.90 -14.97
CA GLY A 57 6.57 -2.85 -15.99
C GLY A 57 7.93 -2.15 -16.06
N SER A 58 8.32 -1.77 -17.27
CA SER A 58 9.59 -1.11 -17.54
C SER A 58 9.62 0.37 -17.16
N THR A 59 8.44 0.95 -16.90
CA THR A 59 8.31 2.36 -16.49
C THR A 59 7.54 2.44 -15.18
N ALA A 60 8.04 3.26 -14.26
CA ALA A 60 7.37 3.57 -13.00
C ALA A 60 7.59 5.04 -12.66
N ALA A 61 6.67 5.64 -11.89
CA ALA A 61 6.87 6.99 -11.41
C ALA A 61 8.15 7.06 -10.54
N PRO A 62 8.95 8.14 -10.62
CA PRO A 62 10.17 8.29 -9.83
C PRO A 62 9.94 8.10 -8.32
N SER A 63 8.82 8.57 -7.79
CA SER A 63 8.42 8.38 -6.40
C SER A 63 8.27 6.90 -5.99
N ILE A 64 7.83 6.03 -6.90
CA ILE A 64 7.76 4.58 -6.65
C ILE A 64 9.17 3.96 -6.67
N LEU A 65 10.03 4.42 -7.57
CA LEU A 65 11.40 3.90 -7.71
C LEU A 65 12.25 4.17 -6.46
N SER A 66 12.00 5.24 -5.72
CA SER A 66 12.68 5.56 -4.47
C SER A 66 12.01 4.96 -3.24
N PHE A 67 10.68 4.87 -3.22
CA PHE A 67 9.91 4.43 -2.07
C PHE A 67 10.20 2.96 -1.68
N TYR A 68 10.09 2.02 -2.62
CA TYR A 68 10.28 0.60 -2.32
C TYR A 68 11.69 0.24 -1.82
N PRO A 69 12.79 0.70 -2.43
CA PRO A 69 14.13 0.46 -1.89
C PRO A 69 14.33 1.02 -0.49
N GLY A 70 13.72 2.16 -0.17
CA GLY A 70 13.72 2.76 1.17
C GLY A 70 13.12 1.83 2.24
N LEU A 71 12.18 1.00 1.87
CA LEU A 71 11.54 -0.01 2.73
C LEU A 71 12.21 -1.40 2.67
N GLY A 72 13.31 -1.55 1.93
CA GLY A 72 13.97 -2.84 1.74
C GLY A 72 13.31 -3.74 0.69
N VAL A 73 12.31 -3.25 -0.04
CA VAL A 73 11.68 -3.98 -1.14
C VAL A 73 12.51 -3.79 -2.41
N LYS A 74 12.94 -4.89 -3.01
CA LYS A 74 13.67 -4.83 -4.28
C LYS A 74 12.74 -4.36 -5.39
N ARG A 75 13.20 -3.37 -6.14
CA ARG A 75 12.49 -2.83 -7.31
C ARG A 75 13.46 -2.72 -8.50
N ASP A 76 13.12 -3.42 -9.58
CA ASP A 76 13.69 -3.21 -10.91
C ASP A 76 12.54 -3.07 -11.93
N VAL A 77 12.43 -3.96 -12.90
CA VAL A 77 11.26 -4.07 -13.80
C VAL A 77 10.04 -4.71 -13.13
N ARG A 78 10.22 -5.28 -11.94
CA ARG A 78 9.20 -5.98 -11.15
C ARG A 78 9.21 -5.48 -9.72
N SER A 79 8.03 -5.30 -9.13
CA SER A 79 7.84 -5.09 -7.69
C SER A 79 7.08 -6.27 -7.13
N GLU A 80 7.71 -7.00 -6.21
CA GLU A 80 7.11 -8.16 -5.53
C GLU A 80 7.41 -8.04 -4.03
N PRO A 81 6.69 -7.17 -3.29
CA PRO A 81 6.84 -7.13 -1.84
C PRO A 81 6.46 -8.47 -1.23
N GLU A 82 7.37 -9.06 -0.44
CA GLU A 82 7.10 -10.33 0.24
C GLU A 82 5.85 -10.21 1.12
N ILE A 83 5.06 -11.28 1.19
CA ILE A 83 3.82 -11.28 1.99
C ILE A 83 4.09 -11.07 3.48
N THR A 84 5.26 -11.42 3.95
CA THR A 84 5.72 -11.19 5.34
C THR A 84 5.90 -9.73 5.69
N ASN A 85 6.01 -8.82 4.70
CA ASN A 85 5.98 -7.38 4.92
C ASN A 85 4.52 -6.91 5.06
N TYR A 86 3.86 -7.36 6.13
CA TYR A 86 2.43 -7.15 6.37
C TYR A 86 2.05 -5.67 6.47
N ALA A 87 2.87 -4.83 7.12
CA ALA A 87 2.55 -3.43 7.36
C ALA A 87 2.46 -2.61 6.07
N LEU A 88 3.13 -3.02 5.01
CA LEU A 88 3.03 -2.38 3.70
C LEU A 88 1.60 -2.47 3.13
N ARG A 89 0.87 -3.54 3.43
CA ARG A 89 -0.51 -3.74 2.97
C ARG A 89 -1.48 -2.77 3.63
N GLY A 90 -1.35 -2.54 4.94
CA GLY A 90 -2.10 -1.50 5.64
C GLY A 90 -1.76 -0.10 5.13
N LEU A 91 -0.47 0.23 5.03
CA LEU A 91 0.01 1.54 4.58
C LEU A 91 -0.48 1.91 3.17
N LEU A 92 -0.53 0.95 2.26
CA LEU A 92 -0.88 1.15 0.86
C LEU A 92 -2.35 0.83 0.54
N SER A 93 -3.21 0.72 1.54
CA SER A 93 -4.66 0.54 1.37
C SER A 93 -5.02 -0.69 0.52
N VAL A 94 -4.34 -1.81 0.76
CA VAL A 94 -4.68 -3.10 0.14
C VAL A 94 -5.86 -3.70 0.89
N GLU A 95 -6.97 -3.91 0.20
CA GLU A 95 -8.20 -4.47 0.79
C GLU A 95 -8.35 -5.95 0.49
N TYR A 96 -8.03 -6.39 -0.72
CA TYR A 96 -8.17 -7.78 -1.14
C TYR A 96 -6.85 -8.36 -1.63
N LEU A 97 -6.68 -9.67 -1.41
CA LEU A 97 -5.59 -10.45 -1.99
C LEU A 97 -6.18 -11.59 -2.83
N ILE A 98 -5.58 -11.81 -3.97
CA ILE A 98 -5.97 -12.82 -4.95
C ILE A 98 -4.82 -13.83 -5.12
N THR A 99 -5.16 -15.10 -5.03
CA THR A 99 -4.26 -16.21 -5.33
C THR A 99 -5.05 -17.28 -6.10
N THR A 100 -4.53 -18.51 -6.19
CA THR A 100 -5.27 -19.65 -6.75
C THR A 100 -5.51 -20.72 -5.68
N PRO A 101 -6.51 -21.60 -5.86
CA PRO A 101 -6.78 -22.67 -4.89
C PRO A 101 -5.53 -23.54 -4.59
N GLU A 102 -4.67 -23.77 -5.59
CA GLU A 102 -3.45 -24.57 -5.43
C GLU A 102 -2.37 -23.86 -4.59
N LYS A 103 -2.43 -22.55 -4.47
CA LYS A 103 -1.50 -21.74 -3.69
C LYS A 103 -2.01 -21.37 -2.30
N ARG A 104 -3.24 -21.74 -1.99
CA ARG A 104 -3.93 -21.39 -0.76
C ARG A 104 -3.15 -21.81 0.49
N GLU A 105 -2.75 -23.09 0.58
CA GLU A 105 -1.99 -23.62 1.72
C GLU A 105 -0.67 -22.85 1.90
N SER A 106 0.08 -22.64 0.81
CA SER A 106 1.34 -21.88 0.86
C SER A 106 1.14 -20.42 1.30
N PHE A 107 0.02 -19.80 0.90
CA PHE A 107 -0.30 -18.45 1.35
C PHE A 107 -0.64 -18.40 2.83
N GLU A 108 -1.51 -19.29 3.30
CA GLU A 108 -1.95 -19.35 4.70
C GLU A 108 -0.78 -19.68 5.66
N ASP A 109 0.25 -20.42 5.18
CA ASP A 109 1.46 -20.72 5.94
C ASP A 109 2.45 -19.53 6.01
N GLU A 110 2.52 -18.70 4.98
CA GLU A 110 3.50 -17.60 4.88
C GLU A 110 2.93 -16.26 5.37
N ALA A 111 1.62 -16.04 5.20
CA ALA A 111 0.97 -14.77 5.53
C ALA A 111 0.76 -14.62 7.04
N ASP A 112 0.60 -13.36 7.47
CA ASP A 112 0.15 -13.04 8.81
C ASP A 112 -1.33 -13.46 9.05
N ALA A 113 -1.77 -13.40 10.29
CA ALA A 113 -3.12 -13.80 10.69
C ALA A 113 -4.25 -12.84 10.24
N GLY A 114 -3.90 -11.72 9.60
CA GLY A 114 -4.84 -10.64 9.24
C GLY A 114 -5.57 -10.85 7.90
N TRP A 115 -5.71 -12.07 7.41
CA TRP A 115 -6.38 -12.37 6.16
C TRP A 115 -7.56 -13.31 6.37
N THR A 116 -8.75 -12.87 5.97
CA THR A 116 -9.97 -13.68 6.02
C THR A 116 -10.29 -14.25 4.63
N TYR A 117 -10.35 -15.58 4.52
CA TYR A 117 -10.82 -16.25 3.31
C TYR A 117 -12.27 -15.86 3.01
N LEU A 118 -12.54 -15.48 1.78
CA LEU A 118 -13.88 -15.13 1.32
C LEU A 118 -14.51 -16.22 0.44
N ALA A 119 -13.86 -16.57 -0.66
CA ALA A 119 -14.38 -17.50 -1.63
C ALA A 119 -13.33 -17.99 -2.63
N ASP A 120 -13.61 -19.12 -3.26
CA ASP A 120 -13.04 -19.50 -4.55
C ASP A 120 -14.03 -19.10 -5.63
N VAL A 121 -13.61 -18.27 -6.57
CA VAL A 121 -14.44 -17.75 -7.65
C VAL A 121 -13.62 -17.60 -8.93
N ASP A 122 -14.18 -18.07 -10.07
CA ASP A 122 -13.57 -17.94 -11.39
C ASP A 122 -12.12 -18.46 -11.49
N GLY A 123 -11.79 -19.54 -10.74
CA GLY A 123 -10.46 -20.15 -10.71
C GLY A 123 -9.47 -19.44 -9.76
N TYR A 124 -9.90 -18.43 -9.02
CA TYR A 124 -9.12 -17.70 -8.04
C TYR A 124 -9.64 -17.90 -6.62
N THR A 125 -8.76 -17.71 -5.66
CA THR A 125 -9.08 -17.63 -4.22
C THR A 125 -8.95 -16.19 -3.76
N LEU A 126 -9.98 -15.68 -3.10
CA LEU A 126 -10.08 -14.30 -2.63
C LEU A 126 -10.01 -14.23 -1.12
N TYR A 127 -9.15 -13.33 -0.61
CA TYR A 127 -9.01 -12.96 0.80
C TYR A 127 -9.29 -11.48 1.02
N HIS A 128 -9.86 -11.16 2.18
CA HIS A 128 -9.98 -9.80 2.68
C HIS A 128 -8.89 -9.50 3.71
N ASN A 129 -8.31 -8.30 3.64
CA ASN A 129 -7.35 -7.81 4.63
C ASN A 129 -8.10 -7.22 5.83
N ASP A 130 -8.08 -7.88 6.97
CA ASP A 130 -8.73 -7.42 8.20
C ASP A 130 -8.08 -6.15 8.77
N ASN A 131 -6.84 -5.89 8.37
CA ASN A 131 -6.08 -4.69 8.69
C ASN A 131 -6.13 -3.62 7.56
N TYR A 132 -7.12 -3.69 6.70
CA TYR A 132 -7.33 -2.67 5.65
C TYR A 132 -7.49 -1.28 6.25
N VAL A 133 -6.77 -0.32 5.68
CA VAL A 133 -6.90 1.11 5.98
C VAL A 133 -7.34 1.82 4.69
N PRO A 134 -8.48 2.54 4.71
CA PRO A 134 -8.93 3.31 3.55
C PRO A 134 -7.90 4.34 3.08
N MET A 135 -7.92 4.66 1.80
CA MET A 135 -7.06 5.68 1.21
C MET A 135 -7.38 7.06 1.80
N GLY A 136 -6.34 7.76 2.23
CA GLY A 136 -6.45 9.07 2.87
C GLY A 136 -6.73 8.97 4.36
N PHE A 137 -5.73 9.26 5.18
CA PHE A 137 -5.85 9.25 6.63
C PHE A 137 -4.89 10.25 7.28
N THR A 138 -5.12 10.53 8.56
CA THR A 138 -4.27 11.43 9.34
C THR A 138 -3.39 10.66 10.32
N TYR A 139 -2.34 11.33 10.78
CA TYR A 139 -1.46 10.85 11.84
C TYR A 139 -1.59 11.72 13.09
N ASP A 140 -1.21 11.16 14.24
CA ASP A 140 -1.02 11.90 15.49
C ASP A 140 0.45 12.22 15.76
N TYR A 141 1.35 11.43 15.15
CA TYR A 141 2.78 11.51 15.39
C TYR A 141 3.58 11.77 14.12
N TYR A 142 4.76 12.36 14.32
CA TYR A 142 5.81 12.44 13.32
C TYR A 142 7.15 11.94 13.88
N VAL A 143 8.04 11.54 13.00
CA VAL A 143 9.47 11.39 13.25
C VAL A 143 10.25 12.24 12.27
N THR A 144 11.48 12.62 12.65
CA THR A 144 12.39 13.28 11.71
C THR A 144 12.92 12.29 10.68
N LYS A 145 13.36 12.79 9.54
CA LYS A 145 14.07 11.99 8.53
C LYS A 145 15.25 11.22 9.14
N ALA A 146 16.04 11.87 10.01
CA ALA A 146 17.17 11.24 10.67
C ALA A 146 16.77 10.04 11.53
N THR A 147 15.68 10.15 12.29
CA THR A 147 15.12 9.03 13.08
C THR A 147 14.63 7.89 12.17
N TYR A 148 13.95 8.22 11.09
CA TYR A 148 13.50 7.23 10.11
C TYR A 148 14.68 6.49 9.46
N GLU A 149 15.72 7.20 9.02
CA GLU A 149 16.89 6.60 8.40
C GLU A 149 17.70 5.72 9.35
N ALA A 150 17.73 6.06 10.63
CA ALA A 150 18.36 5.27 11.69
C ALA A 150 17.54 4.02 12.07
N SER A 151 16.27 3.95 11.70
CA SER A 151 15.39 2.85 12.07
C SER A 151 15.73 1.55 11.32
N VAL A 152 15.33 0.42 11.89
CA VAL A 152 15.51 -0.91 11.28
C VAL A 152 14.73 -1.00 9.97
N LYS A 153 15.41 -1.25 8.86
CA LYS A 153 14.86 -1.16 7.51
C LYS A 153 13.63 -2.05 7.30
N THR A 154 13.63 -3.26 7.86
CA THR A 154 12.51 -4.21 7.77
C THR A 154 11.28 -3.80 8.57
N LEU A 155 11.41 -2.84 9.49
CA LEU A 155 10.30 -2.29 10.30
C LEU A 155 9.83 -0.91 9.82
N ARG A 156 10.40 -0.38 8.76
CA ARG A 156 10.03 0.94 8.24
C ARG A 156 8.59 1.03 7.76
N SER A 157 8.04 -0.06 7.21
CA SER A 157 6.62 -0.08 6.85
C SER A 157 5.71 0.05 8.08
N ASN A 158 6.06 -0.59 9.20
CA ASN A 158 5.37 -0.43 10.48
C ASN A 158 5.48 1.02 10.98
N LEU A 159 6.68 1.59 10.93
CA LEU A 159 6.92 2.96 11.36
C LEU A 159 6.10 3.95 10.53
N LEU A 160 6.09 3.82 9.21
CA LEU A 160 5.32 4.69 8.29
C LEU A 160 3.80 4.57 8.46
N LEU A 161 3.30 3.46 8.96
CA LEU A 161 1.88 3.34 9.29
C LEU A 161 1.53 4.06 10.60
N ARG A 162 2.46 4.13 11.55
CA ARG A 162 2.29 4.80 12.85
C ARG A 162 2.49 6.31 12.77
N THR A 163 3.44 6.77 11.96
CA THR A 163 3.94 8.14 12.02
C THR A 163 4.29 8.70 10.65
N LEU A 164 4.17 10.00 10.54
CA LEU A 164 4.62 10.76 9.39
C LEU A 164 6.14 10.99 9.50
N VAL A 165 6.86 10.97 8.38
CA VAL A 165 8.26 11.36 8.33
C VAL A 165 8.35 12.79 7.83
N LEU A 166 8.93 13.68 8.61
CA LEU A 166 9.12 15.09 8.26
C LEU A 166 10.61 15.42 8.13
N GLU A 167 10.94 16.20 7.12
CA GLU A 167 12.26 16.87 7.05
C GLU A 167 12.31 18.04 8.03
N ASP A 168 13.51 18.52 8.37
CA ASP A 168 13.68 19.60 9.35
C ASP A 168 12.89 20.88 9.00
N GLU A 169 12.74 21.16 7.71
CA GLU A 169 11.95 22.31 7.23
C GLU A 169 10.45 22.07 7.43
N ASP A 170 9.99 20.85 7.18
CA ASP A 170 8.59 20.45 7.36
C ASP A 170 8.21 20.38 8.84
N VAL A 171 9.13 20.02 9.73
CA VAL A 171 8.90 20.07 11.19
C VAL A 171 8.56 21.49 11.63
N LYS A 172 9.23 22.51 11.08
CA LYS A 172 8.95 23.92 11.40
C LYS A 172 7.56 24.36 10.89
N ALA A 173 7.17 23.88 9.71
CA ALA A 173 5.91 24.25 9.08
C ALA A 173 4.71 23.48 9.66
N TYR A 174 4.86 22.19 9.90
CA TYR A 174 3.76 21.26 10.15
C TYR A 174 3.81 20.54 11.50
N GLY A 175 4.96 20.53 12.20
CA GLY A 175 5.12 19.84 13.48
C GLY A 175 4.15 20.31 14.58
N GLN A 176 3.59 21.52 14.45
CA GLN A 176 2.58 22.03 15.37
C GLN A 176 1.24 21.24 15.34
N TYR A 177 0.97 20.50 14.27
CA TYR A 177 -0.25 19.71 14.10
C TYR A 177 -0.10 18.27 14.63
N LEU A 178 1.13 17.85 14.91
CA LEU A 178 1.52 16.49 15.26
C LEU A 178 2.35 16.51 16.55
N THR A 179 2.54 15.35 17.16
CA THR A 179 3.44 15.14 18.28
C THR A 179 4.67 14.34 17.81
N GLU A 180 5.86 14.71 18.24
CA GLU A 180 7.04 13.88 17.97
C GLU A 180 6.88 12.51 18.64
N LEU A 181 7.16 11.43 17.90
CA LEU A 181 6.95 10.07 18.38
C LEU A 181 7.90 9.77 19.57
N PRO A 182 7.37 9.37 20.72
CA PRO A 182 8.20 8.98 21.86
C PRO A 182 9.09 7.77 21.55
N ASP A 183 10.33 7.74 22.08
CA ASP A 183 11.29 6.64 21.85
C ASP A 183 10.71 5.26 22.20
N ALA A 184 9.92 5.16 23.27
CA ALA A 184 9.29 3.91 23.66
C ALA A 184 8.36 3.34 22.56
N MET A 185 7.78 4.19 21.71
CA MET A 185 6.95 3.75 20.59
C MET A 185 7.77 3.37 19.37
N LEU A 186 9.03 3.79 19.26
CA LEU A 186 9.96 3.31 18.23
C LEU A 186 10.38 1.85 18.46
N ASP A 187 10.43 1.43 19.73
CA ASP A 187 10.81 0.06 20.12
C ASP A 187 9.64 -0.93 20.04
N ASP A 188 8.41 -0.43 19.88
CA ASP A 188 7.18 -1.22 19.86
C ASP A 188 6.62 -1.39 18.43
N LEU A 189 7.46 -1.79 17.47
CA LEU A 189 7.09 -2.01 16.09
C LEU A 189 6.94 -3.52 15.80
N HIS A 190 5.85 -4.12 16.23
CA HIS A 190 5.53 -5.54 16.03
C HIS A 190 4.08 -5.73 15.50
N TYR A 191 3.65 -6.98 15.33
CA TYR A 191 2.37 -7.28 14.68
C TYR A 191 1.16 -6.75 15.48
N ASP A 192 1.12 -6.92 16.80
CA ASP A 192 -0.01 -6.45 17.62
C ASP A 192 -0.13 -4.92 17.59
N SER A 193 0.98 -4.20 17.69
CA SER A 193 0.98 -2.75 17.54
C SER A 193 0.62 -2.29 16.11
N TYR A 194 1.00 -3.06 15.09
CA TYR A 194 0.56 -2.83 13.72
C TYR A 194 -0.96 -2.92 13.57
N THR A 195 -1.60 -3.93 14.16
CA THR A 195 -3.06 -4.06 14.08
C THR A 195 -3.76 -2.88 14.74
N GLN A 196 -3.23 -2.38 15.85
CA GLN A 196 -3.73 -1.18 16.52
C GLN A 196 -3.51 0.07 15.66
N ASP A 197 -2.32 0.24 15.06
CA ASP A 197 -2.03 1.36 14.16
C ASP A 197 -3.00 1.37 12.96
N CYS A 198 -3.32 0.21 12.39
CA CYS A 198 -4.33 0.09 11.33
C CYS A 198 -5.71 0.54 11.81
N ALA A 199 -6.12 0.13 13.01
CA ALA A 199 -7.39 0.54 13.59
C ALA A 199 -7.45 2.05 13.82
N ASP A 200 -6.37 2.65 14.32
CA ASP A 200 -6.25 4.09 14.56
C ASP A 200 -6.29 4.87 13.23
N ARG A 201 -5.56 4.43 12.22
CA ARG A 201 -5.61 5.07 10.88
C ARG A 201 -7.00 4.96 10.25
N ARG A 202 -7.65 3.80 10.37
CA ARG A 202 -9.02 3.58 9.87
C ARG A 202 -10.02 4.51 10.54
N ALA A 203 -9.92 4.72 11.83
CA ALA A 203 -10.79 5.64 12.58
C ALA A 203 -10.65 7.10 12.12
N HIS A 204 -9.50 7.48 11.54
CA HIS A 204 -9.18 8.84 11.09
C HIS A 204 -8.93 8.89 9.58
N SER A 205 -9.62 8.05 8.81
CA SER A 205 -9.51 7.98 7.35
C SER A 205 -10.65 8.72 6.64
N CYS A 206 -10.48 8.92 5.34
CA CYS A 206 -11.51 9.47 4.48
C CYS A 206 -12.77 8.61 4.49
N SER A 207 -13.92 9.24 4.53
CA SER A 207 -15.23 8.60 4.34
C SER A 207 -15.53 8.32 2.86
N LEU A 208 -14.86 9.06 1.96
CA LEU A 208 -14.93 8.88 0.51
C LEU A 208 -13.54 9.08 -0.08
N PHE A 209 -13.18 8.21 -1.01
CA PHE A 209 -12.04 8.38 -1.91
C PHE A 209 -12.44 7.87 -3.29
N GLN A 210 -12.28 8.69 -4.32
CA GLN A 210 -12.60 8.35 -5.70
C GLN A 210 -11.50 8.86 -6.62
N MET A 211 -10.93 7.96 -7.42
CA MET A 211 -9.88 8.27 -8.39
C MET A 211 -10.45 8.30 -9.81
N ASN A 212 -9.93 9.18 -10.64
CA ASN A 212 -10.21 9.25 -12.07
C ASN A 212 -8.95 9.66 -12.84
N ASN A 213 -9.06 9.78 -14.15
CA ASN A 213 -7.92 10.13 -15.02
C ASN A 213 -7.34 11.55 -14.79
N ALA A 214 -8.06 12.43 -14.10
CA ALA A 214 -7.64 13.80 -13.81
C ALA A 214 -7.08 13.98 -12.39
N GLY A 215 -7.18 12.95 -11.53
CA GLY A 215 -6.76 13.01 -10.14
C GLY A 215 -7.69 12.23 -9.23
N PHE A 216 -7.90 12.72 -8.02
CA PHE A 216 -8.84 12.10 -7.07
C PHE A 216 -9.66 13.14 -6.31
N HIS A 217 -10.79 12.70 -5.83
CA HIS A 217 -11.64 13.41 -4.87
C HIS A 217 -11.71 12.61 -3.58
N ALA A 218 -11.58 13.29 -2.44
CA ALA A 218 -11.65 12.65 -1.12
C ALA A 218 -12.42 13.53 -0.15
N GLU A 219 -13.12 12.90 0.79
CA GLU A 219 -13.83 13.54 1.87
C GLU A 219 -13.35 13.00 3.21
N ILE A 220 -12.96 13.89 4.12
CA ILE A 220 -12.51 13.56 5.46
C ILE A 220 -13.07 14.57 6.46
N THR A 221 -13.47 14.09 7.63
CA THR A 221 -13.84 14.95 8.75
C THR A 221 -12.67 15.05 9.71
N LEU A 222 -12.17 16.26 9.93
CA LEU A 222 -11.06 16.51 10.85
C LEU A 222 -11.60 17.13 12.16
N GLU A 223 -11.25 16.53 13.30
CA GLU A 223 -11.54 17.09 14.63
C GLU A 223 -10.64 18.29 14.95
N LYS A 224 -9.45 18.33 14.39
CA LYS A 224 -8.45 19.40 14.48
C LYS A 224 -7.74 19.58 13.16
N GLN A 225 -7.12 20.72 12.94
CA GLN A 225 -6.26 20.94 11.77
C GLN A 225 -5.12 19.88 11.77
N ASN A 226 -4.95 19.20 10.65
CA ASN A 226 -3.97 18.14 10.49
C ASN A 226 -3.58 17.96 9.01
N LEU A 227 -2.54 17.18 8.77
CA LEU A 227 -2.11 16.74 7.45
C LEU A 227 -2.84 15.44 7.09
N VAL A 228 -3.31 15.35 5.86
CA VAL A 228 -3.93 14.12 5.32
C VAL A 228 -2.93 13.45 4.39
N PHE A 229 -2.61 12.20 4.68
CA PHE A 229 -1.72 11.38 3.87
C PHE A 229 -2.50 10.58 2.83
N PHE A 230 -2.02 10.62 1.59
CA PHE A 230 -2.50 9.79 0.50
C PHE A 230 -1.34 9.00 -0.09
N SER A 231 -1.43 7.68 -0.12
CA SER A 231 -0.44 6.82 -0.76
C SER A 231 -0.60 6.79 -2.29
N VAL A 232 -0.64 7.95 -2.92
CA VAL A 232 -0.75 8.13 -4.38
C VAL A 232 0.62 8.52 -4.91
N PRO A 233 1.10 7.93 -6.04
CA PRO A 233 2.32 8.38 -6.66
C PRO A 233 2.24 9.88 -7.00
N TYR A 234 3.26 10.63 -6.61
CA TYR A 234 3.29 12.06 -6.85
C TYR A 234 3.69 12.38 -8.30
N ASP A 235 3.08 13.41 -8.85
CA ASP A 235 3.41 14.03 -10.11
C ASP A 235 3.53 15.54 -9.93
N ASP A 236 4.55 16.17 -10.50
CA ASP A 236 4.80 17.62 -10.39
C ASP A 236 3.64 18.50 -10.94
N GLY A 237 2.75 17.89 -11.72
CA GLY A 237 1.54 18.54 -12.23
C GLY A 237 0.38 18.60 -11.24
N PHE A 238 0.47 17.95 -10.07
CA PHE A 238 -0.62 17.93 -9.11
C PHE A 238 -0.86 19.31 -8.48
N THR A 239 -2.13 19.67 -8.38
CA THR A 239 -2.59 20.82 -7.60
C THR A 239 -3.70 20.36 -6.67
N ALA A 240 -3.59 20.68 -5.38
CA ALA A 240 -4.59 20.33 -4.39
C ALA A 240 -5.52 21.50 -4.09
N TYR A 241 -6.78 21.19 -3.85
CA TYR A 241 -7.79 22.11 -3.37
C TYR A 241 -8.53 21.50 -2.17
N VAL A 242 -8.70 22.28 -1.12
CA VAL A 242 -9.48 21.91 0.06
C VAL A 242 -10.63 22.89 0.18
N ASN A 243 -11.87 22.41 0.11
CA ASN A 243 -13.08 23.24 0.11
C ASN A 243 -13.06 24.34 -0.96
N GLY A 244 -12.44 24.09 -2.12
CA GLY A 244 -12.33 25.01 -3.23
C GLY A 244 -11.18 26.01 -3.13
N GLU A 245 -10.42 26.03 -2.03
CA GLU A 245 -9.23 26.86 -1.86
C GLU A 245 -7.96 26.04 -2.14
N LYS A 246 -6.96 26.65 -2.78
CA LYS A 246 -5.69 26.01 -3.08
C LYS A 246 -4.98 25.63 -1.78
N ALA A 247 -4.53 24.38 -1.69
CA ALA A 247 -3.80 23.83 -0.56
C ALA A 247 -2.38 23.42 -0.95
N ASP A 248 -1.49 23.39 0.02
CA ASP A 248 -0.13 22.92 -0.17
C ASP A 248 -0.10 21.39 -0.26
N ILE A 249 0.77 20.88 -1.14
CA ILE A 249 1.12 19.46 -1.25
C ILE A 249 2.54 19.32 -0.72
N CYS A 250 2.70 18.49 0.30
CA CYS A 250 4.01 18.09 0.80
C CYS A 250 4.31 16.68 0.31
N LEU A 251 5.47 16.50 -0.31
CA LEU A 251 5.99 15.17 -0.61
C LEU A 251 6.51 14.56 0.68
N LEU A 252 5.93 13.44 1.06
CA LEU A 252 6.56 12.63 2.09
C LEU A 252 7.85 12.02 1.57
N TYR A 253 8.83 12.01 2.45
CA TYR A 253 10.16 11.51 2.18
C TYR A 253 10.14 10.16 1.46
N THR A 254 10.68 10.17 0.25
CA THR A 254 11.12 9.00 -0.48
C THR A 254 12.65 9.05 -0.46
N SER A 255 13.31 8.01 0.07
CA SER A 255 14.77 7.98 0.17
C SER A 255 15.41 8.38 -1.16
N ASP A 256 16.34 9.34 -1.11
CA ASP A 256 17.20 9.63 -2.26
C ASP A 256 17.93 8.34 -2.67
N ALA A 257 17.83 8.02 -3.94
CA ALA A 257 18.52 6.89 -4.55
C ALA A 257 20.01 7.19 -4.72
#